data_5535eff5fd038920e819d0426663da53
#
_entry.id   5535eff5fd038920e819d0426663da53
#
_cell.length_a   1.000
_cell.length_b   1.000
_cell.length_c   1.000
_cell.angle_alpha   90.00
_cell.angle_beta   90.00
_cell.angle_gamma   90.00
#
_symmetry.space_group_name_H-M   'P 1'
#
loop_
_entity.id
_entity.type
_entity.pdbx_description
1 polymer ?
#
loop_
_entity_poly.entity_id
_entity_poly.type
_entity_poly.pdbx_seq_one_letter_code
_entity_poly.pdbx_strand_id
1 'polypeptide(L)' 'MSEANCGISVHEVTQVRVSDSEGNAMNQGDTIVLRIDTEDILCVFKGIESGYFITETCEDGIRNRYRVKSIKKSKVVKNA' A
#
# COMPACT_ATOMS: atom_id res chain seq x y z
N MET A 1 -8.10 -0.28 18.82
CA MET A 1 -7.81 -0.18 18.25
C MET A 1 -7.50 0.51 17.35
N SER A 2 -7.09 1.03 17.09
CA SER A 2 -7.01 1.68 16.31
C SER A 2 -6.01 2.05 15.62
N GLU A 3 -5.50 1.39 14.96
CA GLU A 3 -4.55 1.63 14.16
C GLU A 3 -4.98 2.31 13.05
N ALA A 4 -5.96 2.85 13.00
CA ALA A 4 -6.51 3.48 11.86
C ALA A 4 -5.73 4.65 11.38
N ASN A 5 -4.70 5.03 12.05
CA ASN A 5 -3.94 6.15 11.60
C ASN A 5 -3.02 5.88 10.48
N CYS A 6 -2.81 4.66 10.11
CA CYS A 6 -2.00 4.33 8.95
C CYS A 6 -2.84 4.46 7.72
N GLY A 7 -2.23 4.79 6.60
CA GLY A 7 -2.94 4.85 5.34
C GLY A 7 -3.28 3.49 4.78
N ILE A 8 -3.08 2.44 5.53
CA ILE A 8 -3.31 1.07 5.09
C ILE A 8 -3.91 0.27 6.24
N SER A 9 -4.92 -0.50 5.93
CA SER A 9 -5.49 -1.44 6.89
C SER A 9 -5.09 -2.86 6.50
N VAL A 10 -4.61 -3.61 7.46
CA VAL A 10 -4.21 -4.99 7.24
C VAL A 10 -5.02 -5.87 8.18
N HIS A 11 -5.72 -6.83 7.63
CA HIS A 11 -6.56 -7.72 8.41
C HIS A 11 -6.05 -9.15 8.25
N GLU A 12 -5.73 -9.78 9.38
CA GLU A 12 -5.22 -11.14 9.36
C GLU A 12 -6.26 -12.06 9.93
N VAL A 13 -6.76 -12.94 9.12
CA VAL A 13 -7.62 -13.98 9.57
C VAL A 13 -7.02 -15.25 9.03
N THR A 14 -7.59 -15.85 8.02
CA THR A 14 -6.95 -16.95 7.34
C THR A 14 -6.06 -16.44 6.24
N GLN A 15 -6.32 -15.22 5.78
CA GLN A 15 -5.55 -14.56 4.75
C GLN A 15 -5.29 -13.15 5.18
N VAL A 16 -4.18 -12.59 4.71
CA VAL A 16 -3.88 -11.20 4.92
C VAL A 16 -4.63 -10.39 3.88
N ARG A 17 -5.43 -9.45 4.33
CA ARG A 17 -6.15 -8.55 3.45
C ARG A 17 -5.64 -7.14 3.64
N VAL A 18 -5.45 -6.44 2.55
CA VAL A 18 -4.94 -5.08 2.59
C VAL A 18 -5.94 -4.18 1.90
N SER A 19 -6.21 -3.04 2.53
CA SER A 19 -7.12 -2.05 1.96
C SER A 19 -6.45 -0.70 1.95
N ASP A 20 -6.83 0.14 0.98
CA ASP A 20 -6.29 1.49 0.92
C ASP A 20 -7.04 2.40 1.90
N SER A 21 -6.72 3.69 1.87
CA SER A 21 -7.30 4.65 2.81
C SER A 21 -8.80 4.83 2.61
N GLU A 22 -9.31 4.45 1.46
CA GLU A 22 -10.73 4.58 1.15
C GLU A 22 -11.48 3.28 1.34
N GLY A 23 -10.82 2.24 1.81
CA GLY A 23 -11.47 0.96 2.03
C GLY A 23 -11.49 0.04 0.82
N ASN A 24 -10.82 0.42 -0.26
CA ASN A 24 -10.77 -0.43 -1.44
C ASN A 24 -9.73 -1.52 -1.27
N ALA A 25 -10.08 -2.73 -1.68
CA ALA A 25 -9.14 -3.84 -1.58
C ALA A 25 -7.93 -3.59 -2.45
N MET A 26 -6.75 -3.95 -1.94
CA MET A 26 -5.50 -3.75 -2.64
C MET A 26 -4.90 -5.13 -2.88
N ASN A 27 -4.74 -5.49 -4.13
CA ASN A 27 -4.21 -6.80 -4.50
C ASN A 27 -2.85 -6.65 -5.14
N GLN A 28 -2.05 -7.70 -5.05
CA GLN A 28 -0.74 -7.67 -5.68
C GLN A 28 -0.91 -7.41 -7.17
N GLY A 29 -0.10 -6.49 -7.67
CA GLY A 29 -0.18 -6.09 -9.06
C GLY A 29 -1.00 -4.84 -9.30
N ASP A 30 -1.73 -4.38 -8.29
CA ASP A 30 -2.51 -3.16 -8.45
C ASP A 30 -1.61 -1.94 -8.48
N THR A 31 -1.97 -0.98 -9.32
CA THR A 31 -1.29 0.30 -9.34
C THR A 31 -1.88 1.15 -8.23
N ILE A 32 -1.02 1.74 -7.43
CA ILE A 32 -1.46 2.51 -6.28
C ILE A 32 -0.68 3.80 -6.19
N VAL A 33 -1.24 4.75 -5.46
CA VAL A 33 -0.54 5.98 -5.10
C VAL A 33 -0.36 5.97 -3.60
N LEU A 34 0.86 6.16 -3.15
CA LEU A 34 1.17 6.24 -1.73
C LEU A 34 1.61 7.65 -1.39
N ARG A 35 1.16 8.15 -0.25
CA ARG A 35 1.68 9.40 0.26
C ARG A 35 2.66 9.10 1.39
N ILE A 36 3.91 9.44 1.14
CA ILE A 36 4.98 9.30 2.13
C ILE A 36 5.44 10.73 2.43
N ASP A 37 5.30 11.15 3.66
CA ASP A 37 5.56 12.54 4.04
C ASP A 37 4.68 13.47 3.21
N THR A 38 5.25 14.22 2.31
CA THR A 38 4.50 15.17 1.48
C THR A 38 4.50 14.77 0.02
N GLU A 39 5.02 13.59 -0.30
CA GLU A 39 5.13 13.19 -1.70
C GLU A 39 4.17 12.07 -2.03
N ASP A 40 3.60 12.15 -3.21
CA ASP A 40 2.76 11.09 -3.75
C ASP A 40 3.58 10.27 -4.70
N ILE A 41 3.60 8.96 -4.48
CA ILE A 41 4.42 8.05 -5.26
C ILE A 41 3.52 7.06 -5.97
N LEU A 42 3.61 7.01 -7.28
CA LEU A 42 2.86 6.05 -8.07
C LEU A 42 3.69 4.78 -8.19
N CYS A 43 3.12 3.65 -7.80
CA CYS A 43 3.86 2.40 -7.79
C CYS A 43 2.89 1.23 -7.89
N VAL A 44 3.46 0.04 -7.95
CA VAL A 44 2.68 -1.19 -8.02
C VAL A 44 2.84 -1.92 -6.70
N PHE A 45 1.73 -2.35 -6.14
CA PHE A 45 1.74 -3.08 -4.87
C PHE A 45 2.21 -4.52 -5.11
N LYS A 46 3.20 -4.95 -4.36
CA LYS A 46 3.77 -6.28 -4.53
C LYS A 46 3.52 -7.19 -3.33
N GLY A 47 2.91 -6.70 -2.28
CA GLY A 47 2.58 -7.52 -1.13
C GLY A 47 3.20 -6.99 0.15
N ILE A 48 3.05 -7.76 1.21
CA ILE A 48 3.63 -7.42 2.51
C ILE A 48 4.54 -8.55 2.91
N GLU A 49 5.79 -8.22 3.23
CA GLU A 49 6.77 -9.21 3.65
C GLU A 49 7.41 -8.76 4.94
N SER A 50 7.39 -9.60 5.94
CA SER A 50 8.02 -9.32 7.23
C SER A 50 7.58 -7.98 7.82
N GLY A 51 6.33 -7.64 7.62
CA GLY A 51 5.79 -6.40 8.16
C GLY A 51 6.07 -5.17 7.32
N TYR A 52 6.70 -5.33 6.17
CA TYR A 52 6.99 -4.22 5.27
C TYR A 52 6.08 -4.25 4.07
N PHE A 53 5.69 -3.06 3.64
CA PHE A 53 4.86 -2.88 2.46
C PHE A 53 5.77 -2.79 1.25
N ILE A 54 5.64 -3.72 0.34
CA ILE A 54 6.56 -3.85 -0.80
C ILE A 54 5.94 -3.27 -2.05
N THR A 55 6.69 -2.44 -2.75
CA THR A 55 6.22 -1.83 -3.99
C THR A 55 7.30 -1.89 -5.06
N GLU A 56 6.89 -1.65 -6.29
CA GLU A 56 7.80 -1.48 -7.41
C GLU A 56 7.42 -0.21 -8.13
N THR A 57 8.41 0.59 -8.50
CA THR A 57 8.12 1.82 -9.24
C THR A 57 7.59 1.47 -10.61
N CYS A 58 6.66 2.28 -11.11
CA CYS A 58 6.05 1.99 -12.40
C CYS A 58 7.03 2.20 -13.54
N GLU A 59 7.96 3.13 -13.39
CA GLU A 59 8.86 3.44 -14.49
C GLU A 59 10.07 2.53 -14.54
N ASP A 60 10.71 2.34 -13.41
CA ASP A 60 11.99 1.64 -13.39
C ASP A 60 11.92 0.24 -12.86
N GLY A 61 10.81 -0.14 -12.28
CA GLY A 61 10.68 -1.47 -11.69
C GLY A 61 11.53 -1.64 -10.46
N ILE A 62 11.87 -0.54 -9.77
CA ILE A 62 12.69 -0.61 -8.58
C ILE A 62 11.84 -1.00 -7.39
N ARG A 63 12.30 -2.02 -6.66
CA ARG A 63 11.55 -2.52 -5.52
C ARG A 63 11.90 -1.70 -4.29
N ASN A 64 10.88 -1.26 -3.58
CA ASN A 64 11.04 -0.49 -2.36
C ASN A 64 10.25 -1.13 -1.23
N ARG A 65 10.69 -0.90 0.00
CA ARG A 65 10.00 -1.35 1.19
C ARG A 65 9.68 -0.15 2.04
N TYR A 66 8.48 -0.14 2.60
CA TYR A 66 8.07 0.92 3.51
C TYR A 66 7.48 0.29 4.74
N ARG A 67 7.68 0.92 5.88
CA ARG A 67 6.94 0.52 7.06
C ARG A 67 5.51 0.99 6.89
N VAL A 68 4.57 0.14 7.27
CA VAL A 68 3.17 0.48 7.10
C VAL A 68 2.84 1.82 7.75
N LYS A 69 3.38 2.07 8.94
CA LYS A 69 3.06 3.31 9.62
C LYS A 69 3.71 4.55 8.98
N SER A 70 4.61 4.39 8.04
CA SER A 70 5.18 5.52 7.32
C SER A 70 4.27 6.00 6.20
N ILE A 71 3.28 5.21 5.85
CA ILE A 71 2.39 5.54 4.74
C ILE A 71 1.24 6.38 5.28
N LYS A 72 1.17 7.63 4.85
CA LYS A 72 0.16 8.56 5.34
C LYS A 72 -1.19 8.34 4.66
N LYS A 73 -1.17 7.93 3.40
CA LYS A 73 -2.38 7.76 2.64
C LYS A 73 -2.08 6.83 1.47
N SER A 74 -3.04 6.07 1.08
CA SER A 74 -2.89 5.20 -0.09
C SER A 74 -4.18 5.17 -0.87
N LYS A 75 -4.08 4.95 -2.17
CA LYS A 75 -5.25 4.88 -3.01
C LYS A 75 -4.97 3.93 -4.17
N VAL A 76 -5.89 3.00 -4.39
CA VAL A 76 -5.81 2.10 -5.53
C VAL A 76 -6.27 2.87 -6.76
N VAL A 77 -5.43 2.88 -7.79
CA VAL A 77 -5.78 3.56 -9.04
C VAL A 77 -6.54 2.56 -9.89
N LYS A 78 -7.76 2.92 -10.23
CA LYS A 78 -8.57 2.03 -11.04
C LYS A 78 -8.51 2.49 -12.47
N ASN A 79 -8.20 1.56 -13.33
CA ASN A 79 -8.23 1.85 -14.75
C ASN A 79 -9.61 1.61 -15.24
N ALA A 80 -10.14 2.57 -15.91
CA ALA A 80 -11.49 2.46 -16.45
C ALA A 80 -11.54 1.47 -17.57
#